data_ee2401a1e33a3879d722114ca3f078e0
#
_entry.id   ee2401a1e33a3879d722114ca3f078e0
#
_cell.length_a   1.000
_cell.length_b   1.000
_cell.length_c   1.000
_cell.angle_alpha   90.00
_cell.angle_beta   90.00
_cell.angle_gamma   90.00
#
_symmetry.space_group_name_H-M   'P 1'
#
loop_
_entity.id
_entity.type
_entity.pdbx_description
1 polymer ?
#
loop_
_entity_poly.entity_id
_entity_poly.type
_entity_poly.pdbx_seq_one_letter_code
_entity_poly.pdbx_strand_id
1 'polypeptide(L)'
;MRPLEGIKVLDFTHVLAGPFATRLLGDMGADVVKINSVARATAINATNNPYYTMWNRNKRALALDMSRDEAKRIGKDLCAKADVVIDNFSVGVLDRWGVGYDLVSAVNSEVIYVQMSGMGQGGPWSDFVTYAPTIHALSGLTHLTGVEGREDIGIGFSYNDHAAGLHGAVAILAAIQARRSTGKGQRVDLSQFEVGVNLLGPALLDLFGNGRAARPMGNRLPYDEVAPHNCYPCAGAVSDDIADERWVAIACMSDDQWQELCRVMGEPEWSSAPVYDTAAGRVAAIDELDRQIGRWTVQLDAVEVMVRCQAAGIPAGVVQNSIDLAENDPQIAASDFLMTFDEPNPVIGTTYGDRLPLTFSLTPCDTYARVRDVGEDNASVLSDWLSMDSEDVVKGENAGYFA
;
A
#
# COMPACT_ATOMS: atom_id res chain seq x y z
N MET A 1 3.52 26.25 -3.66
CA MET A 1 2.44 25.55 -4.42
C MET A 1 2.78 24.08 -4.48
N ARG A 2 1.87 23.22 -4.07
CA ARG A 2 2.02 21.76 -4.14
C ARG A 2 1.40 21.22 -5.44
N PRO A 3 1.75 20.00 -5.91
CA PRO A 3 1.31 19.51 -7.23
C PRO A 3 -0.19 19.47 -7.46
N LEU A 4 -0.98 19.19 -6.41
CA LEU A 4 -2.44 19.09 -6.47
C LEU A 4 -3.19 20.20 -5.73
N GLU A 5 -2.51 21.30 -5.43
CA GLU A 5 -3.16 22.45 -4.80
C GLU A 5 -4.36 22.94 -5.63
N GLY A 6 -5.50 23.12 -4.97
CA GLY A 6 -6.77 23.50 -5.59
C GLY A 6 -7.63 22.32 -6.09
N ILE A 7 -7.15 21.10 -6.06
CA ILE A 7 -7.96 19.91 -6.39
C ILE A 7 -8.78 19.49 -5.17
N LYS A 8 -10.09 19.36 -5.34
CA LYS A 8 -11.05 18.94 -4.33
C LYS A 8 -11.40 17.47 -4.46
N VAL A 9 -11.13 16.66 -3.43
CA VAL A 9 -11.38 15.21 -3.39
C VAL A 9 -12.42 14.87 -2.33
N LEU A 10 -13.55 14.31 -2.73
CA LEU A 10 -14.57 13.80 -1.82
C LEU A 10 -14.35 12.29 -1.61
N ASP A 11 -13.90 11.92 -0.44
CA ASP A 11 -13.41 10.59 -0.08
C ASP A 11 -14.44 9.82 0.75
N PHE A 12 -15.15 8.87 0.12
CA PHE A 12 -16.06 7.92 0.78
C PHE A 12 -15.38 6.60 1.18
N THR A 13 -14.10 6.43 0.90
CA THR A 13 -13.40 5.16 1.03
C THR A 13 -13.25 4.68 2.48
N HIS A 14 -13.01 3.39 2.69
CA HIS A 14 -12.80 2.77 4.00
C HIS A 14 -11.62 1.79 3.98
N VAL A 15 -11.16 1.41 5.15
CA VAL A 15 -10.11 0.41 5.39
C VAL A 15 -8.75 0.87 4.86
N LEU A 16 -8.27 0.43 3.68
CA LEU A 16 -6.92 0.72 3.24
C LEU A 16 -6.82 1.20 1.78
N ALA A 17 -7.23 0.43 0.78
CA ALA A 17 -6.91 0.71 -0.63
C ALA A 17 -7.29 2.14 -1.08
N GLY A 18 -8.53 2.53 -0.84
CA GLY A 18 -9.02 3.88 -1.13
C GLY A 18 -8.41 4.95 -0.23
N PRO A 19 -8.41 4.79 1.10
CA PRO A 19 -7.75 5.75 1.99
C PRO A 19 -6.28 5.97 1.69
N PHE A 20 -5.53 4.94 1.28
CA PHE A 20 -4.14 5.07 0.86
C PHE A 20 -4.02 5.90 -0.43
N ALA A 21 -4.86 5.66 -1.43
CA ALA A 21 -4.89 6.48 -2.64
C ALA A 21 -5.13 7.97 -2.31
N THR A 22 -6.16 8.26 -1.51
CA THR A 22 -6.52 9.64 -1.16
C THR A 22 -5.53 10.30 -0.20
N ARG A 23 -4.85 9.54 0.66
CA ARG A 23 -3.72 10.03 1.45
C ARG A 23 -2.61 10.59 0.56
N LEU A 24 -2.22 9.85 -0.48
CA LEU A 24 -1.20 10.30 -1.43
C LEU A 24 -1.61 11.61 -2.13
N LEU A 25 -2.89 11.75 -2.48
CA LEU A 25 -3.39 13.01 -3.04
C LEU A 25 -3.33 14.16 -2.03
N GLY A 26 -3.69 13.91 -0.78
CA GLY A 26 -3.59 14.88 0.31
C GLY A 26 -2.14 15.28 0.60
N ASP A 27 -1.21 14.33 0.63
CA ASP A 27 0.22 14.59 0.79
C ASP A 27 0.76 15.47 -0.36
N MET A 28 0.24 15.31 -1.59
CA MET A 28 0.55 16.16 -2.73
C MET A 28 -0.25 17.47 -2.79
N GLY A 29 -1.06 17.77 -1.79
CA GLY A 29 -1.71 19.06 -1.61
C GLY A 29 -3.15 19.18 -2.07
N ALA A 30 -3.82 18.11 -2.43
CA ALA A 30 -5.26 18.12 -2.67
C ALA A 30 -6.03 18.43 -1.38
N ASP A 31 -7.16 19.12 -1.49
CA ASP A 31 -8.14 19.30 -0.41
C ASP A 31 -9.02 18.05 -0.33
N VAL A 32 -8.62 17.11 0.51
CA VAL A 32 -9.32 15.83 0.68
C VAL A 32 -10.30 15.92 1.84
N VAL A 33 -11.59 15.78 1.54
CA VAL A 33 -12.65 15.68 2.54
C VAL A 33 -13.08 14.24 2.70
N LYS A 34 -12.76 13.67 3.86
CA LYS A 34 -13.12 12.31 4.26
C LYS A 34 -14.52 12.29 4.82
N ILE A 35 -15.42 11.56 4.17
CA ILE A 35 -16.79 11.32 4.67
C ILE A 35 -16.78 10.08 5.58
N ASN A 36 -17.23 10.25 6.80
CA ASN A 36 -17.43 9.18 7.76
C ASN A 36 -18.66 9.45 8.61
N SER A 37 -19.04 8.54 9.49
CA SER A 37 -20.04 8.74 10.52
C SER A 37 -19.59 8.06 11.82
N VAL A 38 -20.07 8.55 12.94
CA VAL A 38 -19.76 7.96 14.27
C VAL A 38 -20.09 6.46 14.30
N ALA A 39 -21.19 6.06 13.68
CA ALA A 39 -21.60 4.66 13.61
C ALA A 39 -20.62 3.76 12.83
N ARG A 40 -19.87 4.31 11.89
CA ARG A 40 -18.89 3.60 11.07
C ARG A 40 -17.45 3.71 11.58
N ALA A 41 -17.16 4.68 12.42
CA ALA A 41 -15.85 4.92 13.02
C ALA A 41 -15.55 3.91 14.14
N THR A 42 -15.64 2.62 13.84
CA THR A 42 -15.44 1.52 14.78
C THR A 42 -14.35 0.56 14.30
N ALA A 43 -13.79 -0.21 15.21
CA ALA A 43 -12.72 -1.18 14.94
C ALA A 43 -11.55 -0.53 14.18
N ILE A 44 -11.18 -1.06 13.00
CA ILE A 44 -10.08 -0.54 12.18
C ILE A 44 -10.37 0.83 11.54
N ASN A 45 -11.61 1.29 11.54
CA ASN A 45 -12.02 2.62 11.07
C ASN A 45 -12.18 3.64 12.21
N ALA A 46 -11.90 3.26 13.46
CA ALA A 46 -11.88 4.20 14.58
C ALA A 46 -10.72 5.18 14.45
N THR A 47 -10.96 6.46 14.68
CA THR A 47 -9.97 7.53 14.47
C THR A 47 -8.75 7.43 15.38
N ASN A 48 -8.86 6.71 16.49
CA ASN A 48 -7.77 6.40 17.43
C ASN A 48 -7.07 5.05 17.14
N ASN A 49 -7.49 4.33 16.10
CA ASN A 49 -6.82 3.09 15.71
C ASN A 49 -5.57 3.42 14.86
N PRO A 50 -4.38 2.86 15.16
CA PRO A 50 -3.17 3.09 14.38
C PRO A 50 -3.34 2.78 12.89
N TYR A 51 -4.13 1.79 12.54
CA TYR A 51 -4.44 1.46 11.15
C TYR A 51 -5.17 2.61 10.43
N TYR A 52 -6.15 3.25 11.08
CA TYR A 52 -6.86 4.40 10.53
C TYR A 52 -5.95 5.63 10.43
N THR A 53 -5.15 5.88 11.48
CA THR A 53 -4.26 7.07 11.53
C THR A 53 -3.23 7.05 10.42
N MET A 54 -2.71 5.86 10.07
CA MET A 54 -1.71 5.71 9.02
C MET A 54 -2.23 6.12 7.63
N TRP A 55 -3.53 5.88 7.34
CA TRP A 55 -4.07 6.08 5.99
C TRP A 55 -4.90 7.34 5.80
N ASN A 56 -5.12 8.14 6.84
CA ASN A 56 -6.04 9.28 6.77
C ASN A 56 -5.43 10.63 7.17
N ARG A 57 -4.12 10.75 7.25
CA ARG A 57 -3.44 12.05 7.42
C ARG A 57 -3.71 12.98 6.24
N ASN A 58 -3.53 14.27 6.44
CA ASN A 58 -3.75 15.31 5.42
C ASN A 58 -5.17 15.35 4.84
N LYS A 59 -6.16 14.83 5.59
CA LYS A 59 -7.57 14.89 5.20
C LYS A 59 -8.35 15.70 6.23
N ARG A 60 -9.33 16.45 5.76
CA ARG A 60 -10.39 17.03 6.60
C ARG A 60 -11.48 16.01 6.84
N ALA A 61 -12.04 15.94 8.03
CA ALA A 61 -13.04 14.96 8.41
C ALA A 61 -14.44 15.59 8.52
N LEU A 62 -15.33 15.16 7.62
CA LEU A 62 -16.75 15.52 7.67
C LEU A 62 -17.59 14.34 8.17
N ALA A 63 -18.32 14.55 9.25
CA ALA A 63 -19.35 13.60 9.68
C ALA A 63 -20.59 13.75 8.77
N LEU A 64 -21.03 12.62 8.18
CA LEU A 64 -22.23 12.62 7.36
C LEU A 64 -22.91 11.25 7.40
N ASP A 65 -24.09 11.18 8.05
CA ASP A 65 -24.87 9.94 8.12
C ASP A 65 -25.68 9.74 6.84
N MET A 66 -25.09 9.07 5.86
CA MET A 66 -25.68 8.80 4.55
C MET A 66 -26.92 7.86 4.60
N SER A 67 -27.38 7.45 5.77
CA SER A 67 -28.68 6.79 5.91
C SER A 67 -29.86 7.78 5.90
N ARG A 68 -29.59 9.07 6.16
CA ARG A 68 -30.59 10.14 6.25
C ARG A 68 -30.73 10.91 4.94
N ASP A 69 -31.94 11.26 4.58
CA ASP A 69 -32.20 11.91 3.27
C ASP A 69 -31.57 13.30 3.18
N GLU A 70 -31.53 14.08 4.27
CA GLU A 70 -30.85 15.37 4.26
C GLU A 70 -29.34 15.24 4.08
N ALA A 71 -28.71 14.24 4.72
CA ALA A 71 -27.29 13.93 4.52
C ALA A 71 -26.99 13.50 3.07
N LYS A 72 -27.88 12.72 2.44
CA LYS A 72 -27.76 12.38 1.01
C LYS A 72 -27.82 13.63 0.12
N ARG A 73 -28.72 14.59 0.44
CA ARG A 73 -28.81 15.86 -0.28
C ARG A 73 -27.49 16.63 -0.19
N ILE A 74 -26.96 16.79 1.03
CA ILE A 74 -25.68 17.46 1.29
C ILE A 74 -24.53 16.73 0.58
N GLY A 75 -24.52 15.39 0.66
CA GLY A 75 -23.54 14.57 -0.07
C GLY A 75 -23.56 14.80 -1.58
N LYS A 76 -24.76 14.96 -2.17
CA LYS A 76 -24.91 15.30 -3.59
C LYS A 76 -24.39 16.72 -3.90
N ASP A 77 -24.67 17.68 -3.03
CA ASP A 77 -24.19 19.06 -3.19
C ASP A 77 -22.65 19.12 -3.10
N LEU A 78 -22.04 18.33 -2.21
CA LEU A 78 -20.58 18.17 -2.12
C LEU A 78 -20.00 17.51 -3.39
N CYS A 79 -20.63 16.45 -3.91
CA CYS A 79 -20.22 15.82 -5.16
C CYS A 79 -20.24 16.81 -6.34
N ALA A 80 -21.21 17.73 -6.37
CA ALA A 80 -21.30 18.76 -7.40
C ALA A 80 -20.12 19.77 -7.36
N LYS A 81 -19.41 19.86 -6.24
CA LYS A 81 -18.27 20.76 -6.03
C LYS A 81 -16.92 20.05 -6.08
N ALA A 82 -16.91 18.72 -6.10
CA ALA A 82 -15.70 17.91 -6.09
C ALA A 82 -15.09 17.79 -7.49
N ASP A 83 -13.77 17.82 -7.58
CA ASP A 83 -13.01 17.42 -8.77
C ASP A 83 -12.95 15.91 -8.89
N VAL A 84 -12.83 15.23 -7.74
CA VAL A 84 -12.73 13.77 -7.63
C VAL A 84 -13.73 13.27 -6.58
N VAL A 85 -14.52 12.28 -6.93
CA VAL A 85 -15.34 11.50 -5.99
C VAL A 85 -14.80 10.06 -6.02
N ILE A 86 -14.50 9.50 -4.86
CA ILE A 86 -13.90 8.18 -4.77
C ILE A 86 -14.53 7.32 -3.69
N ASP A 87 -14.78 6.05 -4.02
CA ASP A 87 -15.21 5.02 -3.08
C ASP A 87 -14.51 3.67 -3.32
N ASN A 88 -14.54 2.79 -2.32
CA ASN A 88 -14.13 1.41 -2.42
C ASN A 88 -15.16 0.44 -1.81
N PHE A 89 -16.43 0.81 -1.88
CA PHE A 89 -17.54 -0.01 -1.43
C PHE A 89 -17.88 -1.12 -2.42
N SER A 90 -18.73 -2.04 -1.96
CA SER A 90 -19.42 -2.97 -2.85
C SER A 90 -20.29 -2.21 -3.86
N VAL A 91 -20.49 -2.83 -5.02
CA VAL A 91 -21.26 -2.26 -6.14
C VAL A 91 -22.62 -1.73 -5.69
N GLY A 92 -22.98 -0.53 -6.17
CA GLY A 92 -24.28 0.09 -5.97
C GLY A 92 -24.48 0.77 -4.58
N VAL A 93 -23.48 0.85 -3.72
CA VAL A 93 -23.63 1.55 -2.42
C VAL A 93 -23.89 3.03 -2.63
N LEU A 94 -23.07 3.72 -3.42
CA LEU A 94 -23.22 5.14 -3.68
C LEU A 94 -24.47 5.45 -4.51
N ASP A 95 -24.91 4.51 -5.39
CA ASP A 95 -26.17 4.65 -6.12
C ASP A 95 -27.37 4.67 -5.16
N ARG A 96 -27.39 3.78 -4.16
CA ARG A 96 -28.43 3.76 -3.12
C ARG A 96 -28.43 5.02 -2.25
N TRP A 97 -27.30 5.69 -2.14
CA TRP A 97 -27.19 6.98 -1.43
C TRP A 97 -27.55 8.18 -2.30
N GLY A 98 -27.85 7.97 -3.58
CA GLY A 98 -28.18 9.04 -4.52
C GLY A 98 -27.01 9.88 -4.97
N VAL A 99 -25.78 9.35 -4.83
CA VAL A 99 -24.52 9.98 -5.26
C VAL A 99 -23.72 9.07 -6.21
N GLY A 100 -24.41 8.18 -6.96
CA GLY A 100 -23.80 7.36 -8.00
C GLY A 100 -23.36 8.19 -9.22
N TYR A 101 -22.50 7.60 -10.06
CA TYR A 101 -21.86 8.30 -11.19
C TYR A 101 -22.84 9.04 -12.10
N ASP A 102 -23.92 8.39 -12.52
CA ASP A 102 -24.87 8.98 -13.48
C ASP A 102 -25.55 10.25 -12.92
N LEU A 103 -25.87 10.24 -11.62
CA LEU A 103 -26.47 11.40 -10.96
C LEU A 103 -25.46 12.53 -10.71
N VAL A 104 -24.24 12.19 -10.36
CA VAL A 104 -23.18 13.17 -10.10
C VAL A 104 -22.69 13.78 -11.42
N SER A 105 -22.44 13.00 -12.45
CA SER A 105 -21.99 13.48 -13.77
C SER A 105 -23.02 14.37 -14.47
N ALA A 106 -24.32 14.17 -14.20
CA ALA A 106 -25.38 15.02 -14.73
C ALA A 106 -25.34 16.45 -14.18
N VAL A 107 -24.81 16.65 -12.95
CA VAL A 107 -24.70 17.99 -12.32
C VAL A 107 -23.27 18.51 -12.34
N ASN A 108 -22.26 17.67 -12.52
CA ASN A 108 -20.85 17.99 -12.62
C ASN A 108 -20.21 17.15 -13.74
N SER A 109 -20.22 17.66 -14.96
CA SER A 109 -19.68 16.97 -16.13
C SER A 109 -18.15 16.84 -16.15
N GLU A 110 -17.48 17.52 -15.23
CA GLU A 110 -16.02 17.51 -15.08
C GLU A 110 -15.54 16.54 -13.98
N VAL A 111 -16.47 15.89 -13.26
CA VAL A 111 -16.12 14.99 -12.15
C VAL A 111 -15.31 13.79 -12.61
N ILE A 112 -14.24 13.50 -11.89
CA ILE A 112 -13.51 12.22 -11.98
C ILE A 112 -14.09 11.31 -10.90
N TYR A 113 -14.82 10.28 -11.32
CA TYR A 113 -15.56 9.41 -10.41
C TYR A 113 -14.88 8.03 -10.34
N VAL A 114 -14.30 7.68 -9.20
CA VAL A 114 -13.43 6.52 -9.05
C VAL A 114 -14.06 5.48 -8.12
N GLN A 115 -14.21 4.29 -8.62
CA GLN A 115 -14.74 3.14 -7.88
C GLN A 115 -13.68 2.04 -7.80
N MET A 116 -13.30 1.65 -6.58
CA MET A 116 -12.21 0.73 -6.30
C MET A 116 -12.72 -0.51 -5.56
N SER A 117 -13.75 -1.18 -6.12
CA SER A 117 -14.32 -2.38 -5.50
C SER A 117 -13.38 -3.59 -5.64
N GLY A 118 -13.64 -4.63 -4.86
CA GLY A 118 -12.80 -5.84 -4.89
C GLY A 118 -12.69 -6.48 -6.26
N MET A 119 -13.82 -6.64 -6.96
CA MET A 119 -13.88 -7.33 -8.26
C MET A 119 -14.13 -6.39 -9.46
N GLY A 120 -14.21 -5.07 -9.24
CA GLY A 120 -14.70 -4.13 -10.24
C GLY A 120 -16.23 -4.02 -10.24
N GLN A 121 -16.73 -3.14 -11.09
CA GLN A 121 -18.18 -2.83 -11.15
C GLN A 121 -18.98 -3.79 -12.03
N GLY A 122 -18.33 -4.73 -12.70
CA GLY A 122 -18.94 -5.70 -13.58
C GLY A 122 -18.34 -7.10 -13.46
N GLY A 123 -18.95 -8.06 -14.19
CA GLY A 123 -18.50 -9.44 -14.20
C GLY A 123 -19.24 -10.34 -13.20
N PRO A 124 -18.97 -11.67 -13.26
CA PRO A 124 -19.75 -12.67 -12.51
C PRO A 124 -19.51 -12.62 -10.99
N TRP A 125 -18.47 -11.95 -10.52
CA TRP A 125 -18.08 -11.87 -9.12
C TRP A 125 -18.17 -10.45 -8.54
N SER A 126 -18.77 -9.50 -9.27
CA SER A 126 -18.90 -8.11 -8.81
C SER A 126 -19.58 -7.95 -7.45
N ASP A 127 -20.45 -8.90 -7.08
CA ASP A 127 -21.16 -8.91 -5.79
C ASP A 127 -20.39 -9.61 -4.66
N PHE A 128 -19.18 -10.13 -4.92
CA PHE A 128 -18.42 -10.83 -3.88
C PHE A 128 -17.99 -9.85 -2.79
N VAL A 129 -18.18 -10.28 -1.54
CA VAL A 129 -17.62 -9.57 -0.38
C VAL A 129 -16.16 -9.95 -0.25
N THR A 130 -15.28 -8.96 -0.30
CA THR A 130 -13.84 -9.18 -0.33
C THR A 130 -13.10 -8.30 0.67
N TYR A 131 -12.01 -8.87 1.18
CA TYR A 131 -10.94 -8.18 1.91
C TYR A 131 -9.60 -8.67 1.37
N ALA A 132 -8.49 -8.05 1.77
CA ALA A 132 -7.15 -8.39 1.28
C ALA A 132 -6.85 -9.90 1.24
N PRO A 133 -7.12 -10.72 2.26
CA PRO A 133 -6.82 -12.16 2.21
C PRO A 133 -7.58 -12.90 1.10
N THR A 134 -8.85 -12.53 0.86
CA THR A 134 -9.65 -13.17 -0.18
C THR A 134 -9.24 -12.74 -1.58
N ILE A 135 -8.85 -11.48 -1.75
CA ILE A 135 -8.33 -10.98 -3.03
C ILE A 135 -6.96 -11.61 -3.33
N HIS A 136 -6.07 -11.71 -2.34
CA HIS A 136 -4.78 -12.40 -2.49
C HIS A 136 -4.94 -13.86 -2.93
N ALA A 137 -5.87 -14.57 -2.29
CA ALA A 137 -6.15 -15.98 -2.65
C ALA A 137 -6.69 -16.09 -4.08
N LEU A 138 -7.71 -15.31 -4.43
CA LEU A 138 -8.35 -15.35 -5.75
C LEU A 138 -7.41 -14.92 -6.87
N SER A 139 -6.56 -13.92 -6.64
CA SER A 139 -5.60 -13.43 -7.65
C SER A 139 -4.37 -14.33 -7.83
N GLY A 140 -4.21 -15.39 -7.01
CA GLY A 140 -3.07 -16.30 -7.07
C GLY A 140 -1.84 -15.87 -6.27
N LEU A 141 -1.84 -14.68 -5.67
CA LEU A 141 -0.73 -14.18 -4.86
C LEU A 141 -0.43 -15.12 -3.69
N THR A 142 -1.45 -15.59 -2.97
CA THR A 142 -1.29 -16.51 -1.84
C THR A 142 -0.58 -17.80 -2.26
N HIS A 143 -0.95 -18.38 -3.42
CA HIS A 143 -0.31 -19.59 -3.91
C HIS A 143 1.17 -19.34 -4.25
N LEU A 144 1.49 -18.26 -4.96
CA LEU A 144 2.86 -17.99 -5.41
C LEU A 144 3.82 -17.56 -4.31
N THR A 145 3.32 -16.96 -3.24
CA THR A 145 4.15 -16.55 -2.09
C THR A 145 4.40 -17.68 -1.09
N GLY A 146 3.85 -18.86 -1.33
CA GLY A 146 4.04 -20.05 -0.51
C GLY A 146 5.43 -20.67 -0.62
N VAL A 147 5.64 -21.71 0.16
CA VAL A 147 6.86 -22.55 0.18
C VAL A 147 6.47 -23.94 -0.26
N GLU A 148 7.25 -24.54 -1.17
CA GLU A 148 6.98 -25.88 -1.68
C GLU A 148 6.87 -26.91 -0.54
N GLY A 149 5.82 -27.75 -0.60
CA GLY A 149 5.56 -28.77 0.40
C GLY A 149 4.97 -28.28 1.72
N ARG A 150 4.61 -26.99 1.81
CA ARG A 150 3.87 -26.40 2.95
C ARG A 150 2.46 -25.97 2.51
N GLU A 151 1.64 -25.61 3.49
CA GLU A 151 0.34 -24.97 3.25
C GLU A 151 0.53 -23.66 2.50
N ASP A 152 -0.45 -23.27 1.67
CA ASP A 152 -0.47 -21.98 1.04
C ASP A 152 -0.59 -20.88 2.11
N ILE A 153 0.44 -20.06 2.25
CA ILE A 153 0.55 -19.01 3.26
C ILE A 153 0.47 -17.66 2.57
N GLY A 154 -0.52 -16.85 2.95
CA GLY A 154 -0.59 -15.47 2.51
C GLY A 154 0.54 -14.63 3.09
N ILE A 155 0.82 -13.48 2.45
CA ILE A 155 1.88 -12.54 2.86
C ILE A 155 1.66 -11.98 4.28
N GLY A 156 0.44 -12.14 4.85
CA GLY A 156 0.08 -11.58 6.17
C GLY A 156 -0.05 -10.05 6.19
N PHE A 157 0.07 -9.42 5.04
CA PHE A 157 0.06 -7.98 4.85
C PHE A 157 -0.84 -7.63 3.65
N SER A 158 -1.58 -6.54 3.72
CA SER A 158 -2.53 -6.11 2.68
C SER A 158 -1.81 -5.52 1.44
N TYR A 159 -0.87 -6.28 0.87
CA TYR A 159 -0.03 -5.83 -0.26
C TYR A 159 -0.86 -5.39 -1.47
N ASN A 160 -1.91 -6.16 -1.78
CA ASN A 160 -2.79 -5.85 -2.90
C ASN A 160 -3.56 -4.54 -2.71
N ASP A 161 -3.98 -4.21 -1.48
CA ASP A 161 -4.64 -2.94 -1.18
C ASP A 161 -3.71 -1.75 -1.43
N HIS A 162 -2.43 -1.87 -1.04
CA HIS A 162 -1.43 -0.84 -1.33
C HIS A 162 -1.21 -0.69 -2.84
N ALA A 163 -1.05 -1.80 -3.55
CA ALA A 163 -0.91 -1.78 -5.01
C ALA A 163 -2.15 -1.15 -5.68
N ALA A 164 -3.36 -1.53 -5.23
CA ALA A 164 -4.61 -0.95 -5.73
C ALA A 164 -4.72 0.56 -5.41
N GLY A 165 -4.30 0.97 -4.22
CA GLY A 165 -4.25 2.39 -3.84
C GLY A 165 -3.30 3.21 -4.72
N LEU A 166 -2.11 2.67 -5.04
CA LEU A 166 -1.18 3.31 -6.00
C LEU A 166 -1.79 3.40 -7.39
N HIS A 167 -2.41 2.32 -7.91
CA HIS A 167 -3.10 2.34 -9.19
C HIS A 167 -4.25 3.37 -9.20
N GLY A 168 -5.02 3.46 -8.11
CA GLY A 168 -6.07 4.45 -7.95
C GLY A 168 -5.53 5.89 -8.01
N ALA A 169 -4.46 6.18 -7.28
CA ALA A 169 -3.81 7.49 -7.31
C ALA A 169 -3.30 7.83 -8.73
N VAL A 170 -2.63 6.90 -9.41
CA VAL A 170 -2.14 7.08 -10.79
C VAL A 170 -3.32 7.31 -11.75
N ALA A 171 -4.40 6.54 -11.64
CA ALA A 171 -5.60 6.71 -12.47
C ALA A 171 -6.24 8.09 -12.27
N ILE A 172 -6.31 8.58 -11.03
CA ILE A 172 -6.81 9.93 -10.72
C ILE A 172 -5.92 11.00 -11.35
N LEU A 173 -4.60 10.89 -11.20
CA LEU A 173 -3.65 11.85 -11.81
C LEU A 173 -3.76 11.87 -13.34
N ALA A 174 -3.88 10.69 -13.97
CA ALA A 174 -4.10 10.56 -15.41
C ALA A 174 -5.44 11.18 -15.85
N ALA A 175 -6.51 10.94 -15.09
CA ALA A 175 -7.83 11.53 -15.35
C ALA A 175 -7.84 13.06 -15.19
N ILE A 176 -7.14 13.60 -14.18
CA ILE A 176 -6.95 15.05 -14.01
C ILE A 176 -6.21 15.64 -15.24
N GLN A 177 -5.16 14.98 -15.70
CA GLN A 177 -4.42 15.42 -16.88
C GLN A 177 -5.28 15.37 -18.15
N ALA A 178 -6.06 14.30 -18.34
CA ALA A 178 -7.00 14.19 -19.45
C ALA A 178 -8.07 15.29 -19.41
N ARG A 179 -8.62 15.57 -18.22
CA ARG A 179 -9.62 16.64 -18.01
C ARG A 179 -9.07 18.02 -18.38
N ARG A 180 -7.81 18.32 -18.04
CA ARG A 180 -7.16 19.59 -18.42
C ARG A 180 -7.18 19.82 -19.94
N SER A 181 -7.11 18.78 -20.73
CA SER A 181 -7.10 18.85 -22.19
C SER A 181 -8.50 18.79 -22.81
N THR A 182 -9.43 18.08 -22.19
CA THR A 182 -10.76 17.79 -22.77
C THR A 182 -11.88 18.63 -22.17
N GLY A 183 -11.69 19.22 -20.99
CA GLY A 183 -12.74 19.85 -20.20
C GLY A 183 -13.80 18.90 -19.67
N LYS A 184 -13.53 17.57 -19.70
CA LYS A 184 -14.51 16.55 -19.27
C LYS A 184 -13.92 15.62 -18.22
N GLY A 185 -14.74 15.28 -17.22
CA GLY A 185 -14.47 14.22 -16.29
C GLY A 185 -14.74 12.84 -16.89
N GLN A 186 -14.57 11.81 -16.06
CA GLN A 186 -14.82 10.41 -16.47
C GLN A 186 -15.05 9.52 -15.27
N ARG A 187 -15.67 8.37 -15.51
CA ARG A 187 -15.69 7.26 -14.56
C ARG A 187 -14.42 6.42 -14.70
N VAL A 188 -13.88 6.02 -13.57
CA VAL A 188 -12.77 5.07 -13.45
C VAL A 188 -13.27 3.89 -12.63
N ASP A 189 -13.25 2.71 -13.21
CA ASP A 189 -13.53 1.44 -12.53
C ASP A 189 -12.21 0.70 -12.31
N LEU A 190 -11.86 0.43 -11.05
CA LEU A 190 -10.65 -0.27 -10.66
C LEU A 190 -11.03 -1.56 -9.91
N SER A 191 -10.66 -2.68 -10.48
CA SER A 191 -10.77 -4.00 -9.85
C SER A 191 -9.50 -4.29 -9.04
N GLN A 192 -9.63 -4.39 -7.72
CA GLN A 192 -8.49 -4.77 -6.87
C GLN A 192 -8.00 -6.20 -7.19
N PHE A 193 -8.90 -7.10 -7.58
CA PHE A 193 -8.57 -8.44 -8.04
C PHE A 193 -7.66 -8.40 -9.27
N GLU A 194 -8.01 -7.60 -10.29
CA GLU A 194 -7.20 -7.49 -11.51
C GLU A 194 -5.84 -6.84 -11.23
N VAL A 195 -5.74 -5.92 -10.28
CA VAL A 195 -4.45 -5.42 -9.79
C VAL A 195 -3.59 -6.56 -9.25
N GLY A 196 -4.17 -7.47 -8.46
CA GLY A 196 -3.46 -8.65 -7.96
C GLY A 196 -3.00 -9.57 -9.09
N VAL A 197 -3.86 -9.84 -10.08
CA VAL A 197 -3.51 -10.63 -11.27
C VAL A 197 -2.40 -9.96 -12.09
N ASN A 198 -2.42 -8.64 -12.20
CA ASN A 198 -1.38 -7.87 -12.91
C ASN A 198 0.01 -8.08 -12.29
N LEU A 199 0.11 -8.23 -10.96
CA LEU A 199 1.36 -8.52 -10.28
C LEU A 199 1.95 -9.89 -10.66
N LEU A 200 1.14 -10.82 -11.17
CA LEU A 200 1.54 -12.16 -11.60
C LEU A 200 1.94 -12.23 -13.09
N GLY A 201 2.11 -11.11 -13.76
CA GLY A 201 2.40 -11.04 -15.19
C GLY A 201 3.46 -12.04 -15.68
N PRO A 202 4.66 -12.12 -15.07
CA PRO A 202 5.69 -13.09 -15.47
C PRO A 202 5.24 -14.54 -15.38
N ALA A 203 4.51 -14.93 -14.34
CA ALA A 203 3.99 -16.29 -14.15
C ALA A 203 2.95 -16.68 -15.20
N LEU A 204 2.06 -15.73 -15.56
CA LEU A 204 1.08 -15.91 -16.61
C LEU A 204 1.72 -16.00 -18.00
N LEU A 205 2.73 -15.16 -18.28
CA LEU A 205 3.46 -15.21 -19.55
C LEU A 205 4.23 -16.53 -19.71
N ASP A 206 4.80 -17.06 -18.63
CA ASP A 206 5.48 -18.34 -18.66
C ASP A 206 4.51 -19.51 -18.93
N LEU A 207 3.31 -19.44 -18.34
CA LEU A 207 2.24 -20.40 -18.65
C LEU A 207 1.82 -20.31 -20.12
N PHE A 208 1.58 -19.12 -20.66
CA PHE A 208 1.11 -18.95 -22.04
C PHE A 208 2.20 -19.25 -23.07
N GLY A 209 3.44 -18.87 -22.80
CA GLY A 209 4.55 -19.04 -23.73
C GLY A 209 5.21 -20.43 -23.66
N ASN A 210 5.34 -20.99 -22.48
CA ASN A 210 6.12 -22.21 -22.25
C ASN A 210 5.31 -23.38 -21.70
N GLY A 211 4.01 -23.19 -21.40
CA GLY A 211 3.17 -24.20 -20.78
C GLY A 211 3.55 -24.55 -19.34
N ARG A 212 4.35 -23.70 -18.68
CA ARG A 212 4.83 -23.94 -17.32
C ARG A 212 3.92 -23.27 -16.30
N ALA A 213 3.25 -24.03 -15.46
CA ALA A 213 2.51 -23.52 -14.33
C ALA A 213 3.48 -23.09 -13.23
N ALA A 214 3.34 -21.85 -12.76
CA ALA A 214 4.13 -21.37 -11.63
C ALA A 214 3.82 -22.14 -10.35
N ARG A 215 4.84 -22.28 -9.48
CA ARG A 215 4.78 -23.03 -8.22
C ARG A 215 5.30 -22.16 -7.08
N PRO A 216 4.88 -22.42 -5.84
CA PRO A 216 5.46 -21.77 -4.67
C PRO A 216 6.92 -22.22 -4.49
N MET A 217 7.85 -21.28 -4.52
CA MET A 217 9.29 -21.54 -4.45
C MET A 217 9.98 -20.91 -3.22
N GLY A 218 9.19 -20.30 -2.33
CA GLY A 218 9.75 -19.54 -1.22
C GLY A 218 10.55 -18.33 -1.74
N ASN A 219 11.79 -18.20 -1.26
CA ASN A 219 12.68 -17.11 -1.66
C ASN A 219 13.46 -17.38 -2.97
N ARG A 220 13.30 -18.53 -3.58
CA ARG A 220 14.00 -18.92 -4.82
C ARG A 220 13.29 -18.35 -6.04
N LEU A 221 14.06 -18.07 -7.09
CA LEU A 221 13.51 -17.63 -8.37
C LEU A 221 13.29 -18.84 -9.32
N PRO A 222 12.28 -18.77 -10.20
CA PRO A 222 11.98 -19.83 -11.17
C PRO A 222 12.91 -19.78 -12.40
N TYR A 223 14.16 -19.32 -12.25
CA TYR A 223 15.13 -19.12 -13.32
C TYR A 223 16.41 -19.91 -13.05
N ASP A 224 16.87 -20.65 -14.04
CA ASP A 224 18.07 -21.49 -13.95
C ASP A 224 19.39 -20.69 -13.96
N GLU A 225 19.28 -19.36 -13.99
CA GLU A 225 20.40 -18.44 -14.16
C GLU A 225 20.78 -17.70 -12.87
N VAL A 226 20.02 -17.90 -11.77
CA VAL A 226 20.20 -17.14 -10.53
C VAL A 226 20.27 -18.06 -9.33
N ALA A 227 21.47 -18.17 -8.75
CA ALA A 227 21.73 -18.85 -7.48
C ALA A 227 23.10 -18.45 -6.90
N PRO A 228 23.23 -18.25 -5.59
CA PRO A 228 22.15 -18.31 -4.59
C PRO A 228 21.17 -17.12 -4.71
N HIS A 229 19.92 -17.32 -4.21
CA HIS A 229 18.91 -16.31 -4.03
C HIS A 229 17.99 -16.74 -2.89
N ASN A 230 18.33 -16.39 -1.66
CA ASN A 230 17.59 -16.84 -0.50
C ASN A 230 17.83 -15.95 0.72
N CYS A 231 17.10 -16.22 1.83
CA CYS A 231 17.37 -15.68 3.16
C CYS A 231 18.10 -16.75 3.99
N TYR A 232 19.15 -16.33 4.70
CA TYR A 232 20.01 -17.21 5.47
C TYR A 232 20.02 -16.82 6.94
N PRO A 233 20.02 -17.80 7.87
CA PRO A 233 20.09 -17.52 9.30
C PRO A 233 21.43 -16.91 9.67
N CYS A 234 21.43 -15.94 10.58
CA CYS A 234 22.63 -15.32 11.16
C CYS A 234 22.74 -15.62 12.65
N ALA A 235 23.78 -15.14 13.32
CA ALA A 235 23.88 -15.23 14.77
C ALA A 235 22.62 -14.63 15.42
N GLY A 236 21.97 -15.40 16.29
CA GLY A 236 20.66 -15.04 16.87
C GLY A 236 19.44 -15.46 16.03
N ALA A 237 19.61 -16.30 14.99
CA ALA A 237 18.50 -16.77 14.15
C ALA A 237 17.46 -17.62 14.88
N VAL A 238 17.81 -18.17 16.03
CA VAL A 238 16.89 -18.90 16.92
C VAL A 238 16.79 -18.12 18.22
N SER A 239 15.60 -17.61 18.49
CA SER A 239 15.27 -16.87 19.71
C SER A 239 13.94 -17.36 20.26
N ASP A 240 13.72 -17.17 21.57
CA ASP A 240 12.42 -17.40 22.22
C ASP A 240 11.37 -16.37 21.73
N ASP A 241 11.83 -15.20 21.28
CA ASP A 241 11.00 -14.20 20.63
C ASP A 241 11.38 -14.11 19.13
N ILE A 242 10.42 -14.37 18.26
CA ILE A 242 10.59 -14.29 16.80
C ILE A 242 11.05 -12.90 16.34
N ALA A 243 10.74 -11.84 17.09
CA ALA A 243 11.19 -10.48 16.80
C ALA A 243 12.71 -10.32 16.92
N ASP A 244 13.37 -11.20 17.68
CA ASP A 244 14.82 -11.17 17.88
C ASP A 244 15.59 -12.05 16.89
N GLU A 245 14.88 -12.84 16.06
CA GLU A 245 15.54 -13.66 15.03
C GLU A 245 16.27 -12.78 14.01
N ARG A 246 17.44 -13.25 13.59
CA ARG A 246 18.31 -12.50 12.67
C ARG A 246 18.58 -13.29 11.40
N TRP A 247 18.26 -12.68 10.27
CA TRP A 247 18.39 -13.24 8.94
C TRP A 247 19.00 -12.24 7.98
N VAL A 248 19.68 -12.74 6.93
CA VAL A 248 20.20 -11.94 5.82
C VAL A 248 19.73 -12.51 4.49
N ALA A 249 19.22 -11.65 3.61
CA ALA A 249 18.97 -12.00 2.22
C ALA A 249 20.27 -11.83 1.41
N ILE A 250 20.60 -12.83 0.55
CA ILE A 250 21.76 -12.77 -0.36
C ILE A 250 21.29 -13.25 -1.74
N ALA A 251 21.66 -12.50 -2.79
CA ALA A 251 21.37 -12.86 -4.17
C ALA A 251 22.62 -12.68 -5.05
N CYS A 252 22.99 -13.74 -5.78
CA CYS A 252 24.00 -13.67 -6.82
C CYS A 252 23.32 -13.74 -8.20
N MET A 253 23.35 -12.62 -8.91
CA MET A 253 22.71 -12.46 -10.22
C MET A 253 23.65 -12.83 -11.37
N SER A 254 24.92 -13.18 -11.09
CA SER A 254 25.91 -13.58 -12.08
C SER A 254 26.96 -14.53 -11.47
N ASP A 255 27.71 -15.21 -12.34
CA ASP A 255 28.82 -16.07 -11.91
C ASP A 255 29.95 -15.27 -11.25
N ASP A 256 30.19 -14.03 -11.69
CA ASP A 256 31.18 -13.13 -11.05
C ASP A 256 30.80 -12.83 -9.59
N GLN A 257 29.52 -12.52 -9.33
CA GLN A 257 29.05 -12.32 -7.95
C GLN A 257 29.14 -13.57 -7.09
N TRP A 258 28.95 -14.74 -7.66
CA TRP A 258 29.21 -16.00 -6.95
C TRP A 258 30.69 -16.15 -6.57
N GLN A 259 31.61 -15.87 -7.48
CA GLN A 259 33.05 -15.91 -7.20
C GLN A 259 33.44 -14.91 -6.09
N GLU A 260 32.86 -13.72 -6.11
CA GLU A 260 33.07 -12.75 -5.03
C GLU A 260 32.49 -13.24 -3.70
N LEU A 261 31.31 -13.89 -3.70
CA LEU A 261 30.75 -14.47 -2.49
C LEU A 261 31.67 -15.58 -1.93
N CYS A 262 32.25 -16.42 -2.76
CA CYS A 262 33.25 -17.40 -2.34
C CYS A 262 34.44 -16.74 -1.62
N ARG A 263 34.94 -15.60 -2.13
CA ARG A 263 36.03 -14.83 -1.50
C ARG A 263 35.58 -14.23 -0.17
N VAL A 264 34.38 -13.67 -0.10
CA VAL A 264 33.79 -13.13 1.14
C VAL A 264 33.66 -14.20 2.22
N MET A 265 33.33 -15.45 1.80
CA MET A 265 33.26 -16.61 2.70
C MET A 265 34.63 -17.17 3.11
N GLY A 266 35.74 -16.67 2.53
CA GLY A 266 37.09 -17.14 2.78
C GLY A 266 37.47 -18.36 1.95
N GLU A 267 36.90 -18.52 0.76
CA GLU A 267 37.17 -19.60 -0.19
C GLU A 267 37.08 -21.02 0.43
N PRO A 268 35.94 -21.37 1.04
CA PRO A 268 35.82 -22.67 1.69
C PRO A 268 35.94 -23.80 0.66
N GLU A 269 36.62 -24.90 1.03
CA GLU A 269 36.94 -26.04 0.12
C GLU A 269 35.74 -26.53 -0.69
N TRP A 270 34.54 -26.56 -0.08
CA TRP A 270 33.32 -27.00 -0.76
C TRP A 270 32.91 -26.08 -1.93
N SER A 271 33.25 -24.77 -1.90
CA SER A 271 32.87 -23.81 -2.95
C SER A 271 33.63 -24.01 -4.27
N SER A 272 34.73 -24.74 -4.24
CA SER A 272 35.51 -25.12 -5.43
C SER A 272 34.98 -26.35 -6.17
N ALA A 273 33.87 -26.94 -5.72
CA ALA A 273 33.30 -28.08 -6.42
C ALA A 273 32.76 -27.69 -7.80
N PRO A 274 33.08 -28.47 -8.89
CA PRO A 274 32.72 -28.10 -10.27
C PRO A 274 31.22 -27.84 -10.51
N VAL A 275 30.36 -28.39 -9.67
CA VAL A 275 28.89 -28.12 -9.77
C VAL A 275 28.54 -26.68 -9.50
N TYR A 276 29.38 -25.94 -8.79
CA TYR A 276 29.12 -24.52 -8.47
C TYR A 276 29.74 -23.53 -9.47
N ASP A 277 30.48 -23.98 -10.48
CA ASP A 277 31.13 -23.12 -11.48
C ASP A 277 30.13 -22.33 -12.34
N THR A 278 28.93 -22.87 -12.55
CA THR A 278 27.88 -22.24 -13.37
C THR A 278 26.60 -22.03 -12.57
N ALA A 279 25.84 -21.02 -12.94
CA ALA A 279 24.53 -20.74 -12.32
C ALA A 279 23.58 -21.95 -12.39
N ALA A 280 23.49 -22.61 -13.55
CA ALA A 280 22.66 -23.82 -13.71
C ALA A 280 23.11 -24.97 -12.78
N GLY A 281 24.40 -25.15 -12.59
CA GLY A 281 24.94 -26.14 -11.66
C GLY A 281 24.59 -25.80 -10.20
N ARG A 282 24.69 -24.52 -9.84
CA ARG A 282 24.28 -24.04 -8.50
C ARG A 282 22.79 -24.22 -8.27
N VAL A 283 21.94 -23.93 -9.25
CA VAL A 283 20.48 -24.18 -9.18
C VAL A 283 20.20 -25.67 -9.00
N ALA A 284 20.88 -26.56 -9.73
CA ALA A 284 20.73 -28.01 -9.60
C ALA A 284 21.13 -28.53 -8.21
N ALA A 285 22.08 -27.88 -7.53
CA ALA A 285 22.56 -28.24 -6.19
C ALA A 285 22.10 -27.27 -5.10
N ILE A 286 20.97 -26.56 -5.32
CA ILE A 286 20.56 -25.38 -4.52
C ILE A 286 20.35 -25.72 -3.04
N ASP A 287 19.83 -26.90 -2.69
CA ASP A 287 19.60 -27.27 -1.29
C ASP A 287 20.92 -27.43 -0.51
N GLU A 288 21.93 -28.00 -1.14
CA GLU A 288 23.26 -28.11 -0.55
C GLU A 288 23.93 -26.75 -0.46
N LEU A 289 23.84 -25.95 -1.53
CA LEU A 289 24.38 -24.61 -1.59
C LEU A 289 23.80 -23.73 -0.46
N ASP A 290 22.48 -23.68 -0.33
CA ASP A 290 21.80 -22.92 0.71
C ASP A 290 22.23 -23.38 2.12
N ARG A 291 22.38 -24.68 2.32
CA ARG A 291 22.83 -25.24 3.60
C ARG A 291 24.26 -24.83 3.93
N GLN A 292 25.16 -24.82 2.97
CA GLN A 292 26.56 -24.42 3.18
C GLN A 292 26.68 -22.92 3.46
N ILE A 293 25.97 -22.07 2.71
CA ILE A 293 25.90 -20.62 2.98
C ILE A 293 25.33 -20.36 4.36
N GLY A 294 24.23 -21.03 4.73
CA GLY A 294 23.63 -20.92 6.05
C GLY A 294 24.56 -21.29 7.21
N ARG A 295 25.45 -22.30 7.01
CA ARG A 295 26.49 -22.66 8.02
C ARG A 295 27.53 -21.57 8.21
N TRP A 296 27.81 -20.79 7.16
CA TRP A 296 28.71 -19.64 7.26
C TRP A 296 28.02 -18.47 7.92
N THR A 297 26.82 -18.08 7.48
CA THR A 297 26.10 -16.90 7.99
C THR A 297 25.67 -17.03 9.45
N VAL A 298 25.26 -18.22 9.90
CA VAL A 298 24.78 -18.44 11.29
C VAL A 298 25.81 -18.10 12.38
N GLN A 299 27.08 -18.02 11.99
CA GLN A 299 28.18 -17.69 12.90
C GLN A 299 28.46 -16.18 12.96
N LEU A 300 27.84 -15.39 12.12
CA LEU A 300 28.12 -13.98 11.91
C LEU A 300 26.90 -13.11 12.20
N ASP A 301 27.13 -11.87 12.58
CA ASP A 301 26.09 -10.86 12.68
C ASP A 301 25.52 -10.53 11.29
N ALA A 302 24.20 -10.31 11.22
CA ALA A 302 23.52 -10.08 9.93
C ALA A 302 23.98 -8.79 9.23
N VAL A 303 24.27 -7.72 9.99
CA VAL A 303 24.79 -6.46 9.44
C VAL A 303 26.22 -6.68 8.93
N GLU A 304 27.03 -7.46 9.64
CA GLU A 304 28.40 -7.79 9.22
C GLU A 304 28.37 -8.55 7.87
N VAL A 305 27.50 -9.55 7.72
CA VAL A 305 27.35 -10.27 6.45
C VAL A 305 26.91 -9.35 5.34
N MET A 306 25.91 -8.52 5.58
CA MET A 306 25.42 -7.54 4.61
C MET A 306 26.55 -6.61 4.15
N VAL A 307 27.29 -6.00 5.10
CA VAL A 307 28.35 -5.04 4.77
C VAL A 307 29.47 -5.69 3.98
N ARG A 308 29.89 -6.92 4.33
CA ARG A 308 30.92 -7.68 3.59
C ARG A 308 30.47 -7.98 2.16
N CYS A 309 29.24 -8.45 1.96
CA CYS A 309 28.68 -8.74 0.64
C CYS A 309 28.53 -7.46 -0.20
N GLN A 310 27.97 -6.39 0.36
CA GLN A 310 27.80 -5.10 -0.34
C GLN A 310 29.15 -4.50 -0.77
N ALA A 311 30.17 -4.59 0.08
CA ALA A 311 31.51 -4.12 -0.26
C ALA A 311 32.15 -4.90 -1.45
N ALA A 312 31.70 -6.15 -1.66
CA ALA A 312 32.11 -6.99 -2.79
C ALA A 312 31.17 -6.89 -4.01
N GLY A 313 30.18 -5.97 -3.99
CA GLY A 313 29.22 -5.80 -5.09
C GLY A 313 28.14 -6.89 -5.16
N ILE A 314 27.91 -7.61 -4.06
CA ILE A 314 26.89 -8.65 -3.97
C ILE A 314 25.65 -8.08 -3.30
N PRO A 315 24.46 -8.15 -3.93
CA PRO A 315 23.21 -7.78 -3.31
C PRO A 315 22.96 -8.59 -2.02
N ALA A 316 22.92 -7.90 -0.89
CA ALA A 316 22.60 -8.48 0.41
C ALA A 316 21.92 -7.43 1.30
N GLY A 317 21.00 -7.90 2.15
CA GLY A 317 20.28 -7.02 3.08
C GLY A 317 19.83 -7.77 4.33
N VAL A 318 19.91 -7.12 5.48
CA VAL A 318 19.34 -7.65 6.73
C VAL A 318 17.81 -7.75 6.59
N VAL A 319 17.23 -8.84 7.06
CA VAL A 319 15.78 -8.94 7.23
C VAL A 319 15.40 -8.17 8.50
N GLN A 320 14.96 -6.94 8.30
CA GLN A 320 14.67 -6.01 9.39
C GLN A 320 13.26 -6.19 9.95
N ASN A 321 13.12 -5.98 11.25
CA ASN A 321 11.84 -5.82 11.91
C ASN A 321 11.49 -4.32 12.10
N SER A 322 10.37 -4.03 12.77
CA SER A 322 9.92 -2.65 12.97
C SER A 322 10.83 -1.84 13.91
N ILE A 323 11.48 -2.50 14.87
CA ILE A 323 12.44 -1.85 15.79
C ILE A 323 13.70 -1.48 15.02
N ASP A 324 14.22 -2.39 14.19
CA ASP A 324 15.38 -2.12 13.34
C ASP A 324 15.13 -0.88 12.47
N LEU A 325 13.98 -0.82 11.79
CA LEU A 325 13.59 0.30 10.93
C LEU A 325 13.44 1.62 11.71
N ALA A 326 12.81 1.57 12.90
CA ALA A 326 12.49 2.77 13.65
C ALA A 326 13.70 3.34 14.43
N GLU A 327 14.58 2.49 14.93
CA GLU A 327 15.60 2.88 15.90
C GLU A 327 17.03 2.70 15.39
N ASN A 328 17.27 1.76 14.46
CA ASN A 328 18.62 1.32 14.12
C ASN A 328 18.99 1.51 12.64
N ASP A 329 18.02 1.75 11.75
CA ASP A 329 18.30 1.88 10.31
C ASP A 329 18.90 3.26 9.97
N PRO A 330 20.17 3.33 9.52
CA PRO A 330 20.82 4.59 9.21
C PRO A 330 20.24 5.29 7.97
N GLN A 331 19.63 4.53 7.04
CA GLN A 331 19.04 5.11 5.84
C GLN A 331 17.72 5.80 6.15
N ILE A 332 16.86 5.17 6.97
CA ILE A 332 15.62 5.77 7.47
C ILE A 332 15.90 7.01 8.31
N ALA A 333 16.92 6.93 9.20
CA ALA A 333 17.34 8.06 10.01
C ALA A 333 17.87 9.24 9.15
N ALA A 334 18.70 8.96 8.14
CA ALA A 334 19.27 9.98 7.27
C ALA A 334 18.25 10.66 6.37
N SER A 335 17.17 9.96 6.01
CA SER A 335 16.07 10.50 5.17
C SER A 335 15.00 11.23 5.98
N ASP A 336 15.06 11.19 7.31
CA ASP A 336 14.01 11.70 8.22
C ASP A 336 12.60 11.19 7.82
N PHE A 337 12.55 9.90 7.40
CA PHE A 337 11.34 9.33 6.80
C PHE A 337 10.23 9.11 7.82
N LEU A 338 10.59 8.72 9.05
CA LEU A 338 9.64 8.60 10.14
C LEU A 338 9.52 9.94 10.87
N MET A 339 8.30 10.34 11.19
CA MET A 339 8.02 11.64 11.79
C MET A 339 7.00 11.55 12.91
N THR A 340 6.97 12.57 13.75
CA THR A 340 5.84 12.89 14.64
C THR A 340 5.02 14.04 14.06
N PHE A 341 3.73 14.06 14.34
CA PHE A 341 2.90 15.21 13.98
C PHE A 341 3.02 16.29 15.04
N ASP A 342 3.16 17.55 14.61
CA ASP A 342 3.31 18.71 15.51
C ASP A 342 2.09 18.90 16.40
N GLU A 343 0.89 18.65 15.84
CA GLU A 343 -0.37 18.75 16.58
C GLU A 343 -0.71 17.37 17.18
N PRO A 344 -0.82 17.25 18.51
CA PRO A 344 -1.22 15.98 19.12
C PRO A 344 -2.69 15.67 18.83
N ASN A 345 -3.01 14.37 18.73
CA ASN A 345 -4.40 13.93 18.69
C ASN A 345 -5.05 14.12 20.08
N PRO A 346 -6.26 14.67 20.18
CA PRO A 346 -6.90 14.95 21.48
C PRO A 346 -7.11 13.72 22.35
N VAL A 347 -7.20 12.53 21.76
CA VAL A 347 -7.51 11.27 22.47
C VAL A 347 -6.26 10.47 22.78
N ILE A 348 -5.37 10.30 21.80
CA ILE A 348 -4.20 9.40 21.92
C ILE A 348 -2.86 10.14 22.09
N GLY A 349 -2.88 11.46 22.06
CA GLY A 349 -1.66 12.28 22.24
C GLY A 349 -0.77 12.32 21.01
N THR A 350 0.54 12.20 21.20
CA THR A 350 1.52 12.21 20.10
C THR A 350 1.27 11.05 19.13
N THR A 351 1.18 11.38 17.85
CA THR A 351 1.03 10.39 16.78
C THR A 351 2.24 10.42 15.85
N TYR A 352 2.51 9.27 15.24
CA TYR A 352 3.66 9.03 14.38
C TYR A 352 3.17 8.70 12.97
N GLY A 353 4.02 8.92 11.98
CA GLY A 353 3.73 8.59 10.59
C GLY A 353 5.00 8.45 9.76
N ASP A 354 4.81 8.00 8.54
CA ASP A 354 5.81 8.00 7.47
C ASP A 354 5.67 9.28 6.64
N ARG A 355 6.72 9.75 6.01
CA ARG A 355 6.66 10.80 4.99
C ARG A 355 6.28 10.22 3.64
N LEU A 356 5.92 11.07 2.69
CA LEU A 356 5.78 10.67 1.29
C LEU A 356 7.17 10.26 0.77
N PRO A 357 7.35 9.04 0.20
CA PRO A 357 8.65 8.59 -0.29
C PRO A 357 9.03 9.20 -1.65
N LEU A 358 8.60 10.43 -1.90
CA LEU A 358 8.83 11.19 -3.13
C LEU A 358 9.29 12.60 -2.79
N THR A 359 10.40 13.03 -3.37
CA THR A 359 10.92 14.38 -3.23
C THR A 359 10.74 15.16 -4.52
N PHE A 360 9.96 16.24 -4.46
CA PHE A 360 9.74 17.14 -5.58
C PHE A 360 10.63 18.38 -5.44
N SER A 361 11.51 18.62 -6.40
CA SER A 361 12.48 19.73 -6.35
C SER A 361 11.85 21.12 -6.48
N LEU A 362 10.69 21.24 -7.13
CA LEU A 362 10.00 22.52 -7.37
C LEU A 362 8.69 22.68 -6.60
N THR A 363 8.08 21.58 -6.21
CA THR A 363 6.76 21.56 -5.55
C THR A 363 6.81 20.67 -4.31
N PRO A 364 7.54 21.07 -3.25
CA PRO A 364 7.78 20.23 -2.08
C PRO A 364 6.46 19.79 -1.42
N CYS A 365 6.43 18.52 -0.98
CA CYS A 365 5.30 17.87 -0.31
C CYS A 365 5.73 17.46 1.11
N ASP A 366 6.08 18.44 1.93
CA ASP A 366 6.69 18.30 3.26
C ASP A 366 5.77 18.74 4.41
N THR A 367 4.52 19.06 4.09
CA THR A 367 3.54 19.50 5.10
C THR A 367 2.57 18.36 5.41
N TYR A 368 2.54 17.96 6.68
CA TYR A 368 1.71 16.87 7.15
C TYR A 368 0.85 17.31 8.33
N ALA A 369 -0.46 17.04 8.23
CA ALA A 369 -1.42 17.22 9.30
C ALA A 369 -1.85 15.85 9.85
N ARG A 370 -2.03 15.75 11.17
CA ARG A 370 -2.54 14.54 11.80
C ARG A 370 -3.92 14.14 11.25
N VAL A 371 -4.29 12.92 11.52
CA VAL A 371 -5.67 12.47 11.28
C VAL A 371 -6.65 13.29 12.15
N ARG A 372 -7.80 13.61 11.57
CA ARG A 372 -8.89 14.32 12.24
C ARG A 372 -9.92 13.32 12.79
N ASP A 373 -10.54 13.70 13.89
CA ASP A 373 -11.68 12.94 14.42
C ASP A 373 -12.93 13.14 13.54
N VAL A 374 -13.88 12.21 13.63
CA VAL A 374 -15.12 12.29 12.83
C VAL A 374 -15.84 13.60 13.13
N GLY A 375 -16.07 14.42 12.10
CA GLY A 375 -16.75 15.70 12.21
C GLY A 375 -15.92 16.86 12.73
N GLU A 376 -14.63 16.66 13.01
CA GLU A 376 -13.75 17.73 13.52
C GLU A 376 -13.72 18.96 12.60
N ASP A 377 -13.91 18.74 11.31
CA ASP A 377 -13.87 19.81 10.30
C ASP A 377 -15.26 20.15 9.71
N ASN A 378 -16.37 19.72 10.33
CA ASN A 378 -17.73 19.95 9.82
C ASN A 378 -17.94 21.40 9.39
N ALA A 379 -17.72 22.35 10.30
CA ALA A 379 -17.98 23.76 10.06
C ALA A 379 -17.12 24.32 8.91
N SER A 380 -15.82 24.03 8.90
CA SER A 380 -14.89 24.53 7.87
C SER A 380 -15.19 23.93 6.49
N VAL A 381 -15.43 22.63 6.41
CA VAL A 381 -15.75 21.94 5.14
C VAL A 381 -17.06 22.46 4.55
N LEU A 382 -18.12 22.53 5.36
CA LEU A 382 -19.44 22.94 4.89
C LEU A 382 -19.46 24.43 4.50
N SER A 383 -18.73 25.28 5.22
CA SER A 383 -18.55 26.68 4.84
C SER A 383 -17.78 26.83 3.54
N ASP A 384 -16.59 26.17 3.40
CA ASP A 384 -15.70 26.33 2.26
C ASP A 384 -16.26 25.73 0.96
N TRP A 385 -16.94 24.60 1.06
CA TRP A 385 -17.43 23.91 -0.13
C TRP A 385 -18.86 24.28 -0.50
N LEU A 386 -19.73 24.54 0.48
CA LEU A 386 -21.16 24.77 0.27
C LEU A 386 -21.63 26.18 0.68
N SER A 387 -20.75 27.01 1.24
CA SER A 387 -21.09 28.31 1.81
C SER A 387 -22.20 28.23 2.87
N MET A 388 -22.24 27.11 3.59
CA MET A 388 -23.20 26.89 4.68
C MET A 388 -22.79 27.74 5.89
N ASP A 389 -23.74 28.40 6.51
CA ASP A 389 -23.46 29.20 7.70
C ASP A 389 -23.36 28.32 8.98
N SER A 390 -22.77 28.88 10.02
CA SER A 390 -22.56 28.15 11.26
C SER A 390 -23.86 27.76 11.98
N GLU A 391 -24.94 28.49 11.79
CA GLU A 391 -26.23 28.20 12.38
C GLU A 391 -26.86 26.95 11.74
N ASP A 392 -26.73 26.82 10.42
CA ASP A 392 -27.20 25.62 9.70
C ASP A 392 -26.37 24.38 10.00
N VAL A 393 -25.05 24.54 10.20
CA VAL A 393 -24.20 23.45 10.67
C VAL A 393 -24.65 22.93 12.04
N VAL A 394 -24.83 23.82 13.01
CA VAL A 394 -25.32 23.46 14.35
C VAL A 394 -26.72 22.83 14.31
N LYS A 395 -27.62 23.33 13.44
CA LYS A 395 -28.93 22.67 13.23
C LYS A 395 -28.79 21.24 12.74
N GLY A 396 -27.85 21.01 11.82
CA GLY A 396 -27.57 19.68 11.27
C GLY A 396 -26.97 18.71 12.28
N GLU A 397 -26.06 19.19 13.12
CA GLU A 397 -25.51 18.41 14.24
C GLU A 397 -26.61 18.00 15.22
N ASN A 398 -27.46 18.96 15.63
CA ASN A 398 -28.60 18.69 16.53
C ASN A 398 -29.62 17.75 15.88
N ALA A 399 -29.82 17.79 14.59
CA ALA A 399 -30.69 16.89 13.85
C ALA A 399 -30.04 15.52 13.60
N GLY A 400 -28.75 15.35 13.87
CA GLY A 400 -27.99 14.12 13.80
C GLY A 400 -27.65 13.64 12.37
N TYR A 401 -27.61 14.51 11.38
CA TYR A 401 -27.11 14.14 10.05
C TYR A 401 -25.64 14.50 9.83
N PHE A 402 -25.06 15.26 10.76
CA PHE A 402 -23.61 15.43 10.91
C PHE A 402 -23.08 14.64 12.13
N ALA A 403 -23.36 13.31 12.18
CA ALA A 403 -23.01 12.46 13.32
C ALA A 403 -22.34 11.12 12.87
#